data_c05846ab969897a28375252ce48e2eca
#
_entry.id   c05846ab969897a28375252ce48e2eca
#
_cell.length_a   1.000
_cell.length_b   1.000
_cell.length_c   1.000
_cell.angle_alpha   90.00
_cell.angle_beta   90.00
_cell.angle_gamma   90.00
#
_symmetry.space_group_name_H-M   'P 1'
#
loop_
_entity.id
_entity.type
_entity.pdbx_description
1 polymer ?
#
loop_
_entity_poly.entity_id
_entity_poly.type
_entity_poly.pdbx_seq_one_letter_code
_entity_poly.pdbx_strand_id
1 'polypeptide(L)'
;MKYVIIGGVAAGASAAARLRRLDEHAEIVLLERGASISYANCGLPYHVGGVIKDRARLSVMPPAKFAAWFNVGVRTNCEATTIDREKKEVVCADETGTSRLRYDKLLIATGSMPVGDAYTDTTHPHVAHLWTLADMDRVMGKLSSVAGRRALPGRVIVVGAGFIGLEVAENLRQRGLDVTVVQRGEHVLPTMDAEMAQPLAAELRGMGIDIRFGRTVADFVESPDGVEAVLDDGERLAADLAIVSTGVRPRSELAKAEGLALGPRGHIVVDEHLRTSDPDIYAAGDVIEVVDPVFGGQTAIALAGPANKQGRIAADNMAGGASVYRGTYGASVVKVGELTAAGIGWTEARLRAAKRPYRKIYIHPSSGAGYYPGAVRLNMKLLFGDDGTIFGAQIVGAKGVDKRIDTIAVAMRTGLKAPQLGELELAYAPPYSSAKDPVNFLGFVAENVLTGKSEVVAPDTLPEGAQILDVREPAENEMGTIPGAINIRLGDLRSRLGELDKARTYVTCCAVGLRGYLAERILKQNGLKAYNLSGGWATWLMFHPSHVDAESSPRQEKGLFGHKCGSDRGSGGSLFVRRCFAYADFSTESTWLQRPRQ
;
A
#
# COMPACT_ATOMS: atom_id res chain seq x y z
N MET A 1 24.76 0.36 33.87
CA MET A 1 24.43 -0.57 32.78
C MET A 1 25.08 -0.08 31.52
N LYS A 2 25.57 -1.00 30.71
CA LYS A 2 26.14 -0.72 29.39
C LYS A 2 25.28 -1.33 28.29
N TYR A 3 24.71 -0.49 27.47
CA TYR A 3 23.87 -0.87 26.34
C TYR A 3 24.62 -0.67 25.02
N VAL A 4 24.62 -1.71 24.20
CA VAL A 4 25.12 -1.62 22.82
C VAL A 4 23.95 -1.83 21.86
N ILE A 5 23.87 -1.00 20.83
CA ILE A 5 22.81 -1.02 19.82
C ILE A 5 23.46 -1.12 18.45
N ILE A 6 23.09 -2.11 17.64
CA ILE A 6 23.57 -2.31 16.28
C ILE A 6 22.49 -1.88 15.28
N GLY A 7 22.74 -0.80 14.55
CA GLY A 7 21.81 -0.17 13.60
C GLY A 7 21.20 1.11 14.15
N GLY A 8 21.36 2.22 13.44
CA GLY A 8 21.07 3.57 13.91
C GLY A 8 19.84 4.24 13.29
N VAL A 9 18.93 3.49 12.63
CA VAL A 9 17.77 4.11 11.97
C VAL A 9 16.53 4.00 12.87
N ALA A 10 15.40 3.49 12.40
CA ALA A 10 14.11 3.58 13.10
C ALA A 10 14.12 2.95 14.50
N ALA A 11 14.36 1.64 14.59
CA ALA A 11 14.29 0.92 15.86
C ALA A 11 15.46 1.29 16.80
N GLY A 12 16.70 1.28 16.29
CA GLY A 12 17.87 1.52 17.12
C GLY A 12 17.97 2.95 17.65
N ALA A 13 17.73 3.97 16.81
CA ALA A 13 17.71 5.36 17.28
C ALA A 13 16.58 5.60 18.30
N SER A 14 15.41 5.02 18.09
CA SER A 14 14.29 5.09 19.04
C SER A 14 14.64 4.42 20.38
N ALA A 15 15.31 3.26 20.33
CA ALA A 15 15.76 2.56 21.52
C ALA A 15 16.83 3.33 22.30
N ALA A 16 17.86 3.85 21.61
CA ALA A 16 18.92 4.63 22.24
C ALA A 16 18.37 5.87 22.96
N ALA A 17 17.52 6.64 22.28
CA ALA A 17 16.85 7.79 22.88
C ALA A 17 15.91 7.41 24.04
N ARG A 18 15.29 6.23 23.99
CA ARG A 18 14.43 5.75 25.07
C ARG A 18 15.24 5.30 26.28
N LEU A 19 16.31 4.54 26.08
CA LEU A 19 17.21 4.07 27.15
C LEU A 19 17.77 5.24 27.97
N ARG A 20 18.21 6.31 27.30
CA ARG A 20 18.70 7.50 28.02
C ARG A 20 17.65 8.13 28.91
N ARG A 21 16.39 8.17 28.47
CA ARG A 21 15.29 8.68 29.30
C ARG A 21 14.90 7.76 30.46
N LEU A 22 15.31 6.49 30.41
CA LEU A 22 15.09 5.52 31.50
C LEU A 22 16.24 5.47 32.49
N ASP A 23 17.48 5.70 32.02
CA ASP A 23 18.69 5.67 32.84
C ASP A 23 19.68 6.74 32.35
N GLU A 24 19.75 7.85 33.10
CA GLU A 24 20.64 8.98 32.79
C GLU A 24 22.13 8.62 32.94
N HIS A 25 22.45 7.60 33.73
CA HIS A 25 23.82 7.19 34.06
C HIS A 25 24.33 6.00 33.22
N ALA A 26 23.48 5.41 32.39
CA ALA A 26 23.89 4.30 31.54
C ALA A 26 24.93 4.70 30.51
N GLU A 27 25.84 3.81 30.19
CA GLU A 27 26.69 3.90 29.00
C GLU A 27 25.88 3.33 27.82
N ILE A 28 25.63 4.16 26.82
CA ILE A 28 24.87 3.76 25.62
C ILE A 28 25.76 3.99 24.38
N VAL A 29 25.99 2.93 23.61
CA VAL A 29 26.75 2.98 22.36
C VAL A 29 25.86 2.53 21.21
N LEU A 30 25.76 3.37 20.16
CA LEU A 30 25.06 3.11 18.92
C LEU A 30 26.06 2.92 17.80
N LEU A 31 26.07 1.74 17.18
CA LEU A 31 26.89 1.39 16.03
C LEU A 31 26.05 1.50 14.76
N GLU A 32 26.54 2.22 13.78
CA GLU A 32 25.94 2.32 12.46
C GLU A 32 26.99 2.14 11.37
N ARG A 33 26.74 1.18 10.47
CA ARG A 33 27.64 0.86 9.35
C ARG A 33 27.76 2.00 8.35
N GLY A 34 26.65 2.73 8.13
CA GLY A 34 26.60 3.89 7.25
C GLY A 34 27.05 5.18 7.93
N ALA A 35 27.17 6.24 7.14
CA ALA A 35 27.56 7.56 7.63
C ALA A 35 26.43 8.31 8.37
N SER A 36 25.19 7.80 8.34
CA SER A 36 24.00 8.53 8.81
C SER A 36 23.13 7.67 9.70
N ILE A 37 22.64 8.25 10.79
CA ILE A 37 21.60 7.67 11.67
C ILE A 37 20.31 8.47 11.54
N SER A 38 19.21 7.94 12.04
CA SER A 38 17.93 8.67 12.20
C SER A 38 17.57 9.51 10.98
N TYR A 39 17.54 8.88 9.81
CA TYR A 39 17.16 9.54 8.56
C TYR A 39 15.84 8.98 8.00
N ALA A 40 15.19 9.77 7.15
CA ALA A 40 13.88 9.45 6.56
C ALA A 40 14.04 8.57 5.31
N ASN A 41 14.10 7.25 5.46
CA ASN A 41 14.14 6.29 4.34
C ASN A 41 12.95 6.51 3.38
N CYS A 42 11.74 6.67 3.93
CA CYS A 42 10.53 6.91 3.14
C CYS A 42 10.53 8.25 2.39
N GLY A 43 11.48 9.15 2.68
CA GLY A 43 11.67 10.41 1.97
C GLY A 43 12.52 10.31 0.71
N LEU A 44 13.24 9.21 0.52
CA LEU A 44 14.19 9.05 -0.59
C LEU A 44 13.53 9.17 -1.97
N PRO A 45 12.42 8.49 -2.29
CA PRO A 45 11.74 8.64 -3.57
C PRO A 45 11.29 10.09 -3.82
N TYR A 46 10.79 10.77 -2.79
CA TYR A 46 10.30 12.15 -2.90
C TYR A 46 11.44 13.18 -3.08
N HIS A 47 12.64 12.89 -2.57
CA HIS A 47 13.82 13.69 -2.89
C HIS A 47 14.28 13.45 -4.33
N VAL A 48 14.32 12.20 -4.76
CA VAL A 48 14.61 11.84 -6.15
C VAL A 48 13.63 12.53 -7.10
N GLY A 49 12.35 12.61 -6.76
CA GLY A 49 11.33 13.33 -7.54
C GLY A 49 11.41 14.86 -7.46
N GLY A 50 12.19 15.41 -6.53
CA GLY A 50 12.33 16.86 -6.32
C GLY A 50 11.22 17.48 -5.47
N VAL A 51 10.33 16.68 -4.87
CA VAL A 51 9.32 17.14 -3.89
C VAL A 51 10.02 17.62 -2.61
N ILE A 52 10.92 16.82 -2.08
CA ILE A 52 11.84 17.23 -1.01
C ILE A 52 13.09 17.82 -1.65
N LYS A 53 13.18 19.13 -1.73
CA LYS A 53 14.27 19.82 -2.44
C LYS A 53 15.60 19.76 -1.70
N ASP A 54 15.58 19.92 -0.39
CA ASP A 54 16.76 19.96 0.45
C ASP A 54 17.07 18.57 1.02
N ARG A 55 18.22 18.01 0.61
CA ARG A 55 18.73 16.72 1.09
C ARG A 55 18.91 16.69 2.62
N ALA A 56 19.30 17.82 3.22
CA ALA A 56 19.51 17.89 4.67
C ALA A 56 18.26 17.59 5.49
N ARG A 57 17.07 17.83 4.92
CA ARG A 57 15.77 17.50 5.56
C ARG A 57 15.55 16.00 5.73
N LEU A 58 16.22 15.16 4.97
CA LEU A 58 16.16 13.70 5.15
C LEU A 58 16.90 13.24 6.41
N SER A 59 17.87 14.01 6.91
CA SER A 59 18.51 13.76 8.19
C SER A 59 17.64 14.27 9.32
N VAL A 60 16.81 13.39 9.89
CA VAL A 60 15.89 13.76 10.98
C VAL A 60 16.68 14.23 12.21
N MET A 61 17.76 13.51 12.55
CA MET A 61 18.68 13.93 13.59
C MET A 61 20.12 13.52 13.24
N PRO A 62 20.99 14.47 12.89
CA PRO A 62 22.41 14.21 12.61
C PRO A 62 23.14 13.55 13.79
N PRO A 63 24.16 12.70 13.55
CA PRO A 63 24.87 11.96 14.59
C PRO A 63 25.36 12.82 15.76
N ALA A 64 26.02 13.94 15.48
CA ALA A 64 26.53 14.84 16.51
C ALA A 64 25.42 15.45 17.38
N LYS A 65 24.30 15.85 16.77
CA LYS A 65 23.13 16.37 17.51
C LYS A 65 22.48 15.28 18.36
N PHE A 66 22.36 14.05 17.83
CA PHE A 66 21.83 12.92 18.55
C PHE A 66 22.70 12.58 19.76
N ALA A 67 24.01 12.50 19.57
CA ALA A 67 24.98 12.27 20.65
C ALA A 67 24.86 13.32 21.76
N ALA A 68 24.81 14.59 21.39
CA ALA A 68 24.73 15.69 22.35
C ALA A 68 23.39 15.72 23.12
N TRP A 69 22.28 15.43 22.44
CA TRP A 69 20.94 15.51 23.08
C TRP A 69 20.64 14.32 23.98
N PHE A 70 21.12 13.14 23.59
CA PHE A 70 20.83 11.90 24.31
C PHE A 70 22.04 11.32 25.05
N ASN A 71 23.18 12.01 25.09
CA ASN A 71 24.40 11.51 25.71
C ASN A 71 24.69 10.05 25.31
N VAL A 72 24.69 9.77 24.01
CA VAL A 72 24.90 8.45 23.40
C VAL A 72 26.21 8.47 22.62
N GLY A 73 27.06 7.48 22.83
CA GLY A 73 28.25 7.27 22.00
C GLY A 73 27.86 6.77 20.60
N VAL A 74 27.70 7.68 19.64
CA VAL A 74 27.35 7.34 18.25
C VAL A 74 28.60 7.08 17.44
N ARG A 75 28.70 5.87 16.86
CA ARG A 75 29.78 5.48 15.94
C ARG A 75 29.19 5.18 14.57
N THR A 76 29.35 6.09 13.64
CA THR A 76 29.02 5.93 12.21
C THR A 76 30.22 5.37 11.46
N ASN A 77 29.98 4.81 10.24
CA ASN A 77 30.98 4.09 9.45
C ASN A 77 31.67 2.98 10.28
N CYS A 78 30.94 2.39 11.21
CA CYS A 78 31.43 1.38 12.14
C CYS A 78 30.54 0.14 12.05
N GLU A 79 31.08 -0.91 11.43
CA GLU A 79 30.35 -2.16 11.20
C GLU A 79 30.56 -3.14 12.35
N ALA A 80 29.47 -3.61 12.96
CA ALA A 80 29.51 -4.76 13.87
C ALA A 80 29.73 -6.03 13.06
N THR A 81 30.84 -6.72 13.30
CA THR A 81 31.27 -7.89 12.52
C THR A 81 31.04 -9.21 13.23
N THR A 82 31.04 -9.23 14.57
CA THR A 82 30.86 -10.44 15.39
C THR A 82 30.22 -10.09 16.73
N ILE A 83 29.43 -10.98 17.30
CA ILE A 83 28.88 -10.90 18.65
C ILE A 83 29.44 -12.09 19.44
N ASP A 84 30.35 -11.87 20.39
CA ASP A 84 30.83 -12.90 21.31
C ASP A 84 29.89 -12.96 22.51
N ARG A 85 28.98 -13.94 22.52
CA ARG A 85 27.92 -14.09 23.53
C ARG A 85 28.49 -14.50 24.87
N GLU A 86 29.55 -15.31 24.91
CA GLU A 86 30.16 -15.78 26.14
C GLU A 86 30.86 -14.66 26.90
N LYS A 87 31.59 -13.78 26.15
CA LYS A 87 32.27 -12.61 26.73
C LYS A 87 31.39 -11.38 26.83
N LYS A 88 30.18 -11.43 26.25
CA LYS A 88 29.28 -10.28 26.08
C LYS A 88 29.99 -9.10 25.39
N GLU A 89 30.60 -9.36 24.24
CA GLU A 89 31.33 -8.37 23.46
C GLU A 89 30.81 -8.28 22.04
N VAL A 90 30.72 -7.08 21.49
CA VAL A 90 30.55 -6.84 20.06
C VAL A 90 31.89 -6.43 19.49
N VAL A 91 32.34 -7.13 18.46
CA VAL A 91 33.47 -6.73 17.65
C VAL A 91 32.97 -5.82 16.56
N CYS A 92 33.57 -4.65 16.42
CA CYS A 92 33.23 -3.71 15.37
C CYS A 92 34.49 -3.19 14.67
N ALA A 93 34.34 -2.85 13.41
CA ALA A 93 35.43 -2.34 12.56
C ALA A 93 35.03 -1.00 11.94
N ASP A 94 35.95 -0.07 11.91
CA ASP A 94 35.90 1.22 11.23
C ASP A 94 37.22 1.53 10.54
N GLU A 95 37.39 2.73 10.00
CA GLU A 95 38.64 3.17 9.32
C GLU A 95 39.87 3.16 10.22
N THR A 96 39.69 3.19 11.53
CA THR A 96 40.82 3.18 12.51
C THR A 96 41.22 1.77 12.92
N GLY A 97 40.43 0.75 12.52
CA GLY A 97 40.70 -0.65 12.80
C GLY A 97 39.56 -1.34 13.54
N THR A 98 39.90 -2.43 14.22
CA THR A 98 38.94 -3.28 14.95
C THR A 98 38.95 -2.95 16.42
N SER A 99 37.75 -2.81 17.02
CA SER A 99 37.56 -2.59 18.46
C SER A 99 36.53 -3.56 19.04
N ARG A 100 36.58 -3.74 20.38
CA ARG A 100 35.65 -4.61 21.13
C ARG A 100 34.89 -3.78 22.13
N LEU A 101 33.56 -3.98 22.17
CA LEU A 101 32.65 -3.29 23.06
C LEU A 101 31.93 -4.29 23.94
N ARG A 102 32.18 -4.26 25.26
CA ARG A 102 31.39 -5.04 26.21
C ARG A 102 29.97 -4.48 26.32
N TYR A 103 29.01 -5.36 26.58
CA TYR A 103 27.62 -4.97 26.85
C TYR A 103 27.05 -5.74 28.05
N ASP A 104 26.15 -5.11 28.77
CA ASP A 104 25.23 -5.80 29.70
C ASP A 104 23.98 -6.27 28.95
N LYS A 105 23.47 -5.44 28.04
CA LYS A 105 22.37 -5.75 27.13
C LYS A 105 22.68 -5.25 25.71
N LEU A 106 22.30 -6.05 24.71
CA LEU A 106 22.52 -5.79 23.30
C LEU A 106 21.18 -5.68 22.57
N LEU A 107 21.05 -4.72 21.65
CA LEU A 107 19.96 -4.63 20.69
C LEU A 107 20.46 -4.83 19.28
N ILE A 108 19.91 -5.80 18.54
CA ILE A 108 20.12 -6.00 17.12
C ILE A 108 18.97 -5.30 16.38
N ALA A 109 19.29 -4.17 15.73
CA ALA A 109 18.35 -3.34 14.96
C ALA A 109 18.86 -3.11 13.53
N THR A 110 19.46 -4.15 12.94
CA THR A 110 20.15 -4.13 11.64
C THR A 110 19.20 -3.97 10.45
N GLY A 111 17.90 -4.13 10.67
CA GLY A 111 16.85 -3.91 9.67
C GLY A 111 16.88 -4.94 8.54
N SER A 112 16.62 -4.47 7.33
CA SER A 112 16.56 -5.26 6.11
C SER A 112 17.48 -4.67 5.03
N MET A 113 17.62 -5.40 3.93
CA MET A 113 18.36 -5.00 2.75
C MET A 113 17.61 -5.42 1.49
N PRO A 114 17.80 -4.71 0.36
CA PRO A 114 17.19 -5.07 -0.90
C PRO A 114 17.54 -6.50 -1.34
N VAL A 115 16.61 -7.15 -2.03
CA VAL A 115 16.83 -8.39 -2.77
C VAL A 115 17.28 -8.03 -4.18
N GLY A 116 18.19 -8.84 -4.75
CA GLY A 116 18.70 -8.61 -6.09
C GLY A 116 20.11 -7.99 -6.12
N ASP A 117 20.89 -8.16 -5.06
CA ASP A 117 22.28 -7.69 -4.97
C ASP A 117 23.13 -8.15 -6.17
N ALA A 118 22.80 -9.29 -6.78
CA ALA A 118 23.49 -9.78 -7.98
C ALA A 118 23.37 -8.83 -9.19
N TYR A 119 22.33 -7.98 -9.22
CA TYR A 119 22.12 -7.04 -10.32
C TYR A 119 22.70 -5.65 -10.05
N THR A 120 23.00 -5.33 -8.79
CA THR A 120 23.45 -3.97 -8.38
C THR A 120 24.89 -3.95 -7.92
N ASP A 121 25.63 -4.97 -8.26
CA ASP A 121 27.07 -5.03 -8.06
C ASP A 121 27.73 -3.82 -8.74
N THR A 122 28.95 -3.52 -8.27
CA THR A 122 29.84 -2.51 -8.87
C THR A 122 30.09 -2.72 -10.37
N THR A 123 29.73 -3.87 -10.92
CA THR A 123 29.79 -4.24 -12.34
C THR A 123 28.72 -3.58 -13.21
N HIS A 124 27.60 -3.11 -12.62
CA HIS A 124 26.51 -2.48 -13.37
C HIS A 124 26.30 -1.01 -12.98
N PRO A 125 27.11 -0.10 -13.53
CA PRO A 125 27.07 1.30 -13.12
C PRO A 125 25.74 2.02 -13.37
N HIS A 126 24.86 1.49 -14.22
CA HIS A 126 23.54 2.03 -14.54
C HIS A 126 22.37 1.28 -13.87
N VAL A 127 22.68 0.36 -12.93
CA VAL A 127 21.70 -0.31 -12.09
C VAL A 127 21.87 0.13 -10.63
N ALA A 128 20.77 0.40 -9.94
CA ALA A 128 20.82 0.89 -8.57
C ALA A 128 19.65 0.37 -7.73
N HIS A 129 19.85 0.30 -6.43
CA HIS A 129 18.76 0.28 -5.45
C HIS A 129 18.50 1.71 -4.96
N LEU A 130 17.34 1.92 -4.33
CA LEU A 130 17.04 3.14 -3.58
C LEU A 130 16.68 2.74 -2.14
N TRP A 131 17.68 2.61 -1.28
CA TRP A 131 17.51 2.07 0.07
C TRP A 131 18.15 2.95 1.16
N THR A 132 19.33 3.48 0.89
CA THR A 132 20.09 4.34 1.80
C THR A 132 20.23 5.75 1.23
N LEU A 133 20.68 6.71 2.05
CA LEU A 133 21.06 8.05 1.58
C LEU A 133 22.17 7.99 0.52
N ALA A 134 23.13 7.07 0.67
CA ALA A 134 24.22 6.89 -0.30
C ALA A 134 23.68 6.36 -1.65
N ASP A 135 22.68 5.46 -1.63
CA ASP A 135 22.04 5.00 -2.86
C ASP A 135 21.30 6.14 -3.56
N MET A 136 20.58 6.94 -2.79
CA MET A 136 19.89 8.12 -3.30
C MET A 136 20.88 9.13 -3.93
N ASP A 137 21.99 9.40 -3.28
CA ASP A 137 23.02 10.31 -3.81
C ASP A 137 23.59 9.77 -5.14
N ARG A 138 23.82 8.45 -5.24
CA ARG A 138 24.24 7.80 -6.49
C ARG A 138 23.17 7.94 -7.60
N VAL A 139 21.92 7.67 -7.29
CA VAL A 139 20.79 7.84 -8.24
C VAL A 139 20.71 9.29 -8.71
N MET A 140 20.78 10.26 -7.79
CA MET A 140 20.75 11.69 -8.11
C MET A 140 21.92 12.12 -9.00
N GLY A 141 23.13 11.62 -8.73
CA GLY A 141 24.32 11.88 -9.56
C GLY A 141 24.12 11.38 -11.00
N LYS A 142 23.56 10.17 -11.16
CA LYS A 142 23.24 9.60 -12.49
C LYS A 142 22.16 10.38 -13.22
N LEU A 143 21.07 10.71 -12.56
CA LEU A 143 19.99 11.52 -13.16
C LEU A 143 20.51 12.89 -13.63
N SER A 144 21.42 13.50 -12.89
CA SER A 144 22.04 14.78 -13.28
C SER A 144 22.93 14.63 -14.51
N SER A 145 23.65 13.51 -14.64
CA SER A 145 24.49 13.24 -15.82
C SER A 145 23.66 12.95 -17.09
N VAL A 146 22.49 12.31 -16.95
CA VAL A 146 21.54 12.05 -18.04
C VAL A 146 20.93 13.36 -18.55
N ALA A 147 20.50 14.23 -17.64
CA ALA A 147 19.92 15.53 -18.00
C ALA A 147 20.87 16.44 -18.80
N GLY A 148 22.18 16.28 -18.63
CA GLY A 148 23.19 17.03 -19.38
C GLY A 148 23.53 16.49 -20.78
N ARG A 149 23.08 15.28 -21.13
CA ARG A 149 23.50 14.58 -22.36
C ARG A 149 22.47 14.58 -23.50
N ARG A 150 21.19 14.81 -23.22
CA ARG A 150 20.10 14.61 -24.20
C ARG A 150 19.13 15.78 -24.24
N ALA A 151 18.62 16.05 -25.46
CA ALA A 151 17.48 16.92 -25.69
C ALA A 151 16.12 16.21 -25.42
N LEU A 152 16.12 14.89 -25.22
CA LEU A 152 14.93 14.06 -24.95
C LEU A 152 14.90 13.64 -23.46
N PRO A 153 13.71 13.34 -22.91
CA PRO A 153 13.59 12.80 -21.57
C PRO A 153 14.47 11.56 -21.37
N GLY A 154 15.15 11.47 -20.23
CA GLY A 154 15.87 10.25 -19.86
C GLY A 154 14.88 9.10 -19.63
N ARG A 155 15.31 7.87 -19.94
CA ARG A 155 14.52 6.63 -19.77
C ARG A 155 14.95 5.90 -18.51
N VAL A 156 14.00 5.51 -17.67
CA VAL A 156 14.27 4.76 -16.46
C VAL A 156 13.39 3.51 -16.40
N ILE A 157 14.01 2.38 -16.05
CA ILE A 157 13.29 1.14 -15.74
C ILE A 157 13.22 1.00 -14.22
N VAL A 158 12.01 0.74 -13.71
CA VAL A 158 11.78 0.38 -12.31
C VAL A 158 11.38 -1.08 -12.25
N VAL A 159 12.18 -1.92 -11.59
CA VAL A 159 11.91 -3.35 -11.45
C VAL A 159 11.25 -3.62 -10.11
N GLY A 160 9.98 -4.04 -10.16
CA GLY A 160 9.11 -4.27 -9.01
C GLY A 160 8.13 -3.11 -8.78
N ALA A 161 6.86 -3.44 -8.67
CA ALA A 161 5.75 -2.51 -8.44
C ALA A 161 5.19 -2.62 -7.00
N GLY A 162 6.07 -2.80 -6.01
CA GLY A 162 5.74 -2.66 -4.58
C GLY A 162 5.71 -1.18 -4.16
N PHE A 163 5.62 -0.90 -2.85
CA PHE A 163 5.59 0.47 -2.32
C PHE A 163 6.72 1.35 -2.87
N ILE A 164 7.97 0.91 -2.72
CA ILE A 164 9.15 1.66 -3.17
C ILE A 164 9.12 1.88 -4.68
N GLY A 165 8.83 0.82 -5.45
CA GLY A 165 8.81 0.91 -6.91
C GLY A 165 7.75 1.88 -7.42
N LEU A 166 6.56 1.89 -6.83
CA LEU A 166 5.48 2.81 -7.20
C LEU A 166 5.81 4.27 -6.86
N GLU A 167 6.34 4.52 -5.65
CA GLU A 167 6.78 5.87 -5.26
C GLU A 167 7.93 6.36 -6.14
N VAL A 168 8.88 5.50 -6.48
CA VAL A 168 9.99 5.85 -7.38
C VAL A 168 9.47 6.14 -8.78
N ALA A 169 8.62 5.28 -9.34
CA ALA A 169 8.09 5.44 -10.70
C ALA A 169 7.28 6.74 -10.85
N GLU A 170 6.37 7.02 -9.89
CA GLU A 170 5.61 8.27 -9.86
C GLU A 170 6.53 9.49 -9.82
N ASN A 171 7.48 9.50 -8.88
CA ASN A 171 8.35 10.63 -8.64
C ASN A 171 9.31 10.90 -9.83
N LEU A 172 9.82 9.85 -10.48
CA LEU A 172 10.62 9.98 -11.69
C LEU A 172 9.79 10.50 -12.87
N ARG A 173 8.55 10.02 -13.02
CA ARG A 173 7.63 10.50 -14.05
C ARG A 173 7.26 11.97 -13.86
N GLN A 174 6.98 12.39 -12.62
CA GLN A 174 6.73 13.80 -12.29
C GLN A 174 7.95 14.70 -12.58
N ARG A 175 9.16 14.15 -12.53
CA ARG A 175 10.41 14.82 -12.93
C ARG A 175 10.57 14.92 -14.46
N GLY A 176 9.68 14.35 -15.25
CA GLY A 176 9.67 14.42 -16.71
C GLY A 176 10.45 13.29 -17.40
N LEU A 177 10.79 12.22 -16.67
CA LEU A 177 11.46 11.05 -17.24
C LEU A 177 10.44 10.08 -17.85
N ASP A 178 10.87 9.32 -18.86
CA ASP A 178 10.09 8.20 -19.38
C ASP A 178 10.35 6.98 -18.51
N VAL A 179 9.27 6.45 -17.92
CA VAL A 179 9.35 5.38 -16.92
C VAL A 179 8.65 4.13 -17.42
N THR A 180 9.37 3.00 -17.39
CA THR A 180 8.82 1.67 -17.58
C THR A 180 8.92 0.88 -16.26
N VAL A 181 7.81 0.32 -15.81
CA VAL A 181 7.75 -0.55 -14.63
C VAL A 181 7.68 -2.00 -15.09
N VAL A 182 8.60 -2.85 -14.64
CA VAL A 182 8.58 -4.30 -14.88
C VAL A 182 8.11 -4.99 -13.61
N GLN A 183 7.00 -5.72 -13.68
CA GLN A 183 6.38 -6.39 -12.53
C GLN A 183 6.14 -7.86 -12.81
N ARG A 184 6.71 -8.74 -11.97
CA ARG A 184 6.56 -10.20 -12.08
C ARG A 184 5.10 -10.67 -11.92
N GLY A 185 4.35 -10.04 -11.04
CA GLY A 185 2.93 -10.36 -10.82
C GLY A 185 2.03 -9.66 -11.84
N GLU A 186 0.77 -10.05 -11.85
CA GLU A 186 -0.26 -9.56 -12.78
C GLU A 186 -0.86 -8.20 -12.37
N HIS A 187 -0.45 -7.63 -11.25
CA HIS A 187 -0.92 -6.33 -10.76
C HIS A 187 0.15 -5.59 -9.99
N VAL A 188 -0.02 -4.28 -9.83
CA VAL A 188 0.81 -3.44 -8.96
C VAL A 188 0.44 -3.67 -7.49
N LEU A 189 1.32 -3.24 -6.58
CA LEU A 189 1.13 -3.31 -5.13
C LEU A 189 0.71 -4.72 -4.65
N PRO A 190 1.59 -5.72 -4.70
CA PRO A 190 1.27 -7.13 -4.39
C PRO A 190 0.74 -7.37 -2.97
N THR A 191 0.80 -6.38 -2.09
CA THR A 191 0.21 -6.39 -0.74
C THR A 191 -1.29 -6.06 -0.73
N MET A 192 -1.89 -5.80 -1.90
CA MET A 192 -3.30 -5.54 -2.12
C MET A 192 -3.87 -6.62 -3.05
N ASP A 193 -5.18 -6.90 -2.98
CA ASP A 193 -5.83 -7.81 -3.92
C ASP A 193 -5.91 -7.18 -5.32
N ALA A 194 -5.88 -8.02 -6.37
CA ALA A 194 -5.69 -7.59 -7.75
C ALA A 194 -6.73 -6.57 -8.21
N GLU A 195 -8.01 -6.81 -7.92
CA GLU A 195 -9.10 -5.91 -8.29
C GLU A 195 -9.00 -4.55 -7.59
N MET A 196 -8.52 -4.54 -6.34
CA MET A 196 -8.32 -3.30 -5.59
C MET A 196 -7.11 -2.50 -6.09
N ALA A 197 -6.13 -3.17 -6.71
CA ALA A 197 -4.95 -2.55 -7.30
C ALA A 197 -5.20 -1.98 -8.73
N GLN A 198 -6.27 -2.39 -9.41
CA GLN A 198 -6.59 -1.95 -10.77
C GLN A 198 -6.69 -0.42 -10.95
N PRO A 199 -7.34 0.34 -10.06
CA PRO A 199 -7.36 1.80 -10.18
C PRO A 199 -5.96 2.43 -10.16
N LEU A 200 -5.01 1.84 -9.42
CA LEU A 200 -3.63 2.33 -9.35
C LEU A 200 -2.89 2.08 -10.67
N ALA A 201 -3.09 0.91 -11.29
CA ALA A 201 -2.50 0.62 -12.59
C ALA A 201 -3.04 1.55 -13.68
N ALA A 202 -4.34 1.85 -13.65
CA ALA A 202 -4.96 2.82 -14.55
C ALA A 202 -4.41 4.24 -14.34
N GLU A 203 -4.22 4.67 -13.09
CA GLU A 203 -3.62 5.96 -12.75
C GLU A 203 -2.20 6.08 -13.28
N LEU A 204 -1.34 5.07 -13.06
CA LEU A 204 0.04 5.05 -13.56
C LEU A 204 0.08 5.14 -15.10
N ARG A 205 -0.78 4.39 -15.81
CA ARG A 205 -0.90 4.48 -17.27
C ARG A 205 -1.37 5.87 -17.70
N GLY A 206 -2.33 6.45 -16.97
CA GLY A 206 -2.80 7.83 -17.19
C GLY A 206 -1.70 8.87 -17.03
N MET A 207 -0.73 8.63 -16.15
CA MET A 207 0.48 9.44 -16.02
C MET A 207 1.50 9.21 -17.14
N GLY A 208 1.28 8.23 -18.03
CA GLY A 208 2.20 7.86 -19.11
C GLY A 208 3.34 6.95 -18.66
N ILE A 209 3.14 6.17 -17.61
CA ILE A 209 4.06 5.11 -17.17
C ILE A 209 3.70 3.83 -17.90
N ASP A 210 4.66 3.22 -18.60
CA ASP A 210 4.51 1.90 -19.19
C ASP A 210 4.65 0.81 -18.13
N ILE A 211 3.80 -0.23 -18.17
CA ILE A 211 3.83 -1.30 -17.18
C ILE A 211 3.85 -2.65 -17.89
N ARG A 212 4.89 -3.45 -17.62
CA ARG A 212 5.09 -4.82 -18.10
C ARG A 212 4.72 -5.79 -16.98
N PHE A 213 3.50 -6.30 -17.00
CA PHE A 213 3.03 -7.33 -16.08
C PHE A 213 3.46 -8.73 -16.51
N GLY A 214 3.56 -9.66 -15.55
CA GLY A 214 3.94 -11.05 -15.79
C GLY A 214 5.37 -11.19 -16.32
N ARG A 215 6.26 -10.22 -16.08
CA ARG A 215 7.62 -10.20 -16.58
C ARG A 215 8.64 -10.05 -15.48
N THR A 216 9.77 -10.72 -15.65
CA THR A 216 10.95 -10.56 -14.80
C THR A 216 12.13 -10.10 -15.62
N VAL A 217 13.01 -9.32 -15.01
CA VAL A 217 14.31 -9.02 -15.60
C VAL A 217 15.21 -10.22 -15.34
N ALA A 218 15.68 -10.86 -16.39
CA ALA A 218 16.59 -11.99 -16.34
C ALA A 218 18.05 -11.54 -16.22
N ASP A 219 18.40 -10.39 -16.87
CA ASP A 219 19.76 -9.88 -16.88
C ASP A 219 19.78 -8.38 -17.20
N PHE A 220 20.89 -7.72 -16.86
CA PHE A 220 21.22 -6.38 -17.28
C PHE A 220 22.49 -6.38 -18.11
N VAL A 221 22.43 -5.80 -19.30
CA VAL A 221 23.57 -5.69 -20.23
C VAL A 221 23.99 -4.23 -20.35
N GLU A 222 25.26 -3.95 -20.17
CA GLU A 222 25.79 -2.60 -20.41
C GLU A 222 25.57 -2.17 -21.86
N SER A 223 25.19 -0.93 -22.06
CA SER A 223 25.12 -0.27 -23.35
C SER A 223 25.96 1.02 -23.34
N PRO A 224 26.38 1.55 -24.51
CA PRO A 224 27.21 2.75 -24.57
C PRO A 224 26.59 3.97 -23.85
N ASP A 225 25.28 4.03 -23.78
CA ASP A 225 24.53 5.16 -23.22
C ASP A 225 23.72 4.83 -21.95
N GLY A 226 23.89 3.62 -21.39
CA GLY A 226 23.11 3.21 -20.22
C GLY A 226 23.10 1.71 -20.00
N VAL A 227 21.91 1.13 -19.89
CA VAL A 227 21.68 -0.30 -19.61
C VAL A 227 20.53 -0.82 -20.44
N GLU A 228 20.59 -2.08 -20.85
CA GLU A 228 19.47 -2.85 -21.39
C GLU A 228 19.03 -3.88 -20.36
N ALA A 229 17.77 -3.81 -19.92
CA ALA A 229 17.14 -4.89 -19.16
C ALA A 229 16.63 -5.96 -20.14
N VAL A 230 17.11 -7.17 -19.98
CA VAL A 230 16.68 -8.35 -20.75
C VAL A 230 15.58 -9.04 -19.95
N LEU A 231 14.37 -9.10 -20.52
CA LEU A 231 13.24 -9.77 -19.87
C LEU A 231 13.28 -11.28 -20.09
N ASP A 232 12.50 -12.01 -19.32
CA ASP A 232 12.39 -13.48 -19.34
C ASP A 232 11.83 -14.04 -20.66
N ASP A 233 11.16 -13.22 -21.47
CA ASP A 233 10.71 -13.57 -22.83
C ASP A 233 11.70 -13.16 -23.95
N GLY A 234 12.82 -12.54 -23.59
CA GLY A 234 13.85 -12.05 -24.48
C GLY A 234 13.65 -10.62 -24.97
N GLU A 235 12.55 -9.94 -24.58
CA GLU A 235 12.40 -8.49 -24.86
C GLU A 235 13.55 -7.72 -24.20
N ARG A 236 14.09 -6.72 -24.92
CA ARG A 236 15.15 -5.83 -24.40
C ARG A 236 14.63 -4.42 -24.24
N LEU A 237 14.74 -3.90 -23.04
CA LEU A 237 14.33 -2.55 -22.69
C LEU A 237 15.57 -1.70 -22.43
N ALA A 238 15.81 -0.71 -23.30
CA ALA A 238 16.95 0.19 -23.15
C ALA A 238 16.59 1.35 -22.22
N ALA A 239 17.48 1.67 -21.25
CA ALA A 239 17.32 2.75 -20.31
C ALA A 239 18.65 3.44 -19.97
N ASP A 240 18.56 4.67 -19.46
CA ASP A 240 19.71 5.40 -18.91
C ASP A 240 20.04 4.95 -17.49
N LEU A 241 19.02 4.44 -16.77
CA LEU A 241 19.12 3.95 -15.40
C LEU A 241 18.06 2.88 -15.14
N ALA A 242 18.42 1.83 -14.40
CA ALA A 242 17.48 0.88 -13.84
C ALA A 242 17.49 0.97 -12.30
N ILE A 243 16.30 0.96 -11.67
CA ILE A 243 16.14 0.95 -10.21
C ILE A 243 15.45 -0.35 -9.82
N VAL A 244 16.15 -1.19 -9.03
CA VAL A 244 15.65 -2.49 -8.60
C VAL A 244 14.99 -2.36 -7.22
N SER A 245 13.71 -2.73 -7.12
CA SER A 245 12.88 -2.68 -5.92
C SER A 245 12.02 -3.95 -5.76
N THR A 246 12.65 -5.12 -5.92
CA THR A 246 12.00 -6.44 -5.96
C THR A 246 11.68 -7.03 -4.58
N GLY A 247 11.88 -6.27 -3.51
CA GLY A 247 11.63 -6.64 -2.13
C GLY A 247 12.87 -6.56 -1.26
N VAL A 248 12.73 -7.01 0.00
CA VAL A 248 13.77 -6.93 1.02
C VAL A 248 13.94 -8.26 1.75
N ARG A 249 15.13 -8.50 2.31
CA ARG A 249 15.43 -9.61 3.20
C ARG A 249 16.00 -9.08 4.52
N PRO A 250 15.80 -9.81 5.65
CA PRO A 250 16.35 -9.39 6.92
C PRO A 250 17.88 -9.42 6.91
N ARG A 251 18.50 -8.45 7.57
CA ARG A 251 19.95 -8.42 7.79
C ARG A 251 20.29 -9.11 9.12
N SER A 252 20.20 -10.44 9.12
CA SER A 252 20.31 -11.29 10.30
C SER A 252 21.62 -12.11 10.36
N GLU A 253 22.59 -11.79 9.49
CA GLU A 253 23.84 -12.56 9.37
C GLU A 253 24.60 -12.64 10.70
N LEU A 254 24.66 -11.54 11.48
CA LEU A 254 25.27 -11.51 12.81
C LEU A 254 24.55 -12.48 13.78
N ALA A 255 23.22 -12.45 13.80
CA ALA A 255 22.43 -13.33 14.64
C ALA A 255 22.60 -14.79 14.28
N LYS A 256 22.66 -15.09 12.96
CA LYS A 256 22.88 -16.43 12.43
C LYS A 256 24.25 -16.99 12.81
N ALA A 257 25.30 -16.19 12.66
CA ALA A 257 26.67 -16.59 12.97
C ALA A 257 26.82 -17.02 14.45
N GLU A 258 26.08 -16.36 15.33
CA GLU A 258 26.12 -16.62 16.79
C GLU A 258 25.04 -17.60 17.26
N GLY A 259 24.36 -18.28 16.34
CA GLY A 259 23.39 -19.32 16.67
C GLY A 259 22.13 -18.83 17.37
N LEU A 260 21.74 -17.55 17.18
CA LEU A 260 20.44 -17.07 17.62
C LEU A 260 19.33 -17.70 16.76
N ALA A 261 18.17 -17.96 17.36
CA ALA A 261 17.06 -18.59 16.66
C ALA A 261 16.54 -17.70 15.54
N LEU A 262 16.45 -18.28 14.33
CA LEU A 262 15.88 -17.64 13.13
C LEU A 262 14.66 -18.40 12.66
N GLY A 263 13.66 -17.67 12.16
CA GLY A 263 12.51 -18.22 11.48
C GLY A 263 12.81 -18.66 10.05
N PRO A 264 11.84 -19.29 9.37
CA PRO A 264 12.04 -19.91 8.05
C PRO A 264 12.41 -18.92 6.93
N ARG A 265 12.13 -17.61 7.11
CA ARG A 265 12.52 -16.55 6.18
C ARG A 265 13.79 -15.80 6.61
N GLY A 266 14.51 -16.31 7.60
CA GLY A 266 15.76 -15.76 8.09
C GLY A 266 15.61 -14.59 9.06
N HIS A 267 14.41 -14.24 9.49
CA HIS A 267 14.19 -13.20 10.51
C HIS A 267 14.53 -13.74 11.91
N ILE A 268 15.02 -12.87 12.79
CA ILE A 268 15.32 -13.23 14.17
C ILE A 268 14.01 -13.50 14.92
N VAL A 269 13.91 -14.66 15.54
CA VAL A 269 12.78 -15.01 16.43
C VAL A 269 12.93 -14.28 17.74
N VAL A 270 11.86 -13.60 18.16
CA VAL A 270 11.80 -12.90 19.45
C VAL A 270 10.54 -13.29 20.22
N ASP A 271 10.60 -13.18 21.55
CA ASP A 271 9.43 -13.29 22.39
C ASP A 271 8.57 -11.99 22.38
N GLU A 272 7.48 -11.97 23.15
CA GLU A 272 6.61 -10.80 23.26
C GLU A 272 7.27 -9.58 23.91
N HIS A 273 8.41 -9.78 24.56
CA HIS A 273 9.25 -8.74 25.15
C HIS A 273 10.39 -8.30 24.22
N LEU A 274 10.43 -8.81 22.98
CA LEU A 274 11.46 -8.58 21.97
C LEU A 274 12.85 -9.13 22.35
N ARG A 275 12.91 -10.15 23.25
CA ARG A 275 14.12 -10.89 23.54
C ARG A 275 14.32 -12.00 22.50
N THR A 276 15.56 -12.21 22.13
CA THR A 276 15.97 -13.33 21.28
C THR A 276 16.05 -14.64 22.10
N SER A 277 16.61 -15.70 21.52
CA SER A 277 16.95 -16.92 22.26
C SER A 277 18.06 -16.72 23.32
N ASP A 278 18.68 -15.53 23.37
CA ASP A 278 19.62 -15.12 24.40
C ASP A 278 18.96 -14.05 25.29
N PRO A 279 18.95 -14.23 26.64
CA PRO A 279 18.25 -13.32 27.55
C PRO A 279 18.84 -11.92 27.65
N ASP A 280 20.07 -11.72 27.19
CA ASP A 280 20.76 -10.43 27.19
C ASP A 280 20.75 -9.75 25.82
N ILE A 281 20.21 -10.43 24.79
CA ILE A 281 20.14 -9.92 23.43
C ILE A 281 18.68 -9.72 23.01
N TYR A 282 18.36 -8.52 22.59
CA TYR A 282 17.07 -8.10 22.05
C TYR A 282 17.19 -7.84 20.55
N ALA A 283 16.06 -7.91 19.82
CA ALA A 283 16.05 -7.50 18.43
C ALA A 283 14.78 -6.72 18.09
N ALA A 284 14.85 -5.78 17.12
CA ALA A 284 13.74 -4.92 16.74
C ALA A 284 13.87 -4.41 15.31
N GLY A 285 12.75 -4.05 14.70
CA GLY A 285 12.65 -3.55 13.33
C GLY A 285 12.51 -4.68 12.31
N ASP A 286 12.84 -4.38 11.06
CA ASP A 286 12.59 -5.29 9.92
C ASP A 286 13.36 -6.62 10.02
N VAL A 287 14.32 -6.72 10.92
CA VAL A 287 15.15 -7.93 11.10
C VAL A 287 14.43 -9.05 11.84
N ILE A 288 13.28 -8.78 12.51
CA ILE A 288 12.60 -9.74 13.39
C ILE A 288 11.33 -10.34 12.79
N GLU A 289 10.97 -11.54 13.26
CA GLU A 289 9.61 -12.06 13.18
C GLU A 289 8.78 -11.59 14.37
N VAL A 290 7.49 -11.39 14.13
CA VAL A 290 6.52 -10.95 15.14
C VAL A 290 5.23 -11.76 15.03
N VAL A 291 4.44 -11.79 16.09
CA VAL A 291 3.14 -12.45 16.08
C VAL A 291 2.19 -11.74 15.12
N ASP A 292 1.49 -12.53 14.30
CA ASP A 292 0.37 -12.08 13.49
C ASP A 292 -0.90 -12.02 14.37
N PRO A 293 -1.46 -10.82 14.60
CA PRO A 293 -2.58 -10.71 15.53
C PRO A 293 -3.93 -11.20 14.96
N VAL A 294 -4.01 -11.52 13.66
CA VAL A 294 -5.28 -11.97 13.02
C VAL A 294 -5.53 -13.43 13.32
N PHE A 295 -4.54 -14.30 13.07
CA PHE A 295 -4.68 -15.75 13.21
C PHE A 295 -3.60 -16.39 14.08
N GLY A 296 -2.72 -15.60 14.71
CA GLY A 296 -1.52 -16.11 15.36
C GLY A 296 -0.45 -16.55 14.35
N GLY A 297 0.57 -17.25 14.83
CA GLY A 297 1.73 -17.61 14.02
C GLY A 297 2.70 -16.44 13.82
N GLN A 298 3.72 -16.66 13.01
CA GLN A 298 4.79 -15.68 12.82
C GLN A 298 4.65 -14.95 11.48
N THR A 299 4.90 -13.67 11.52
CA THR A 299 4.93 -12.79 10.33
C THR A 299 6.11 -11.82 10.43
N ALA A 300 6.50 -11.24 9.30
CA ALA A 300 7.47 -10.15 9.26
C ALA A 300 6.90 -9.02 8.41
N ILE A 301 6.93 -7.81 8.94
CA ILE A 301 6.37 -6.62 8.30
C ILE A 301 7.37 -5.48 8.42
N ALA A 302 7.97 -5.10 7.30
CA ALA A 302 8.98 -4.05 7.18
C ALA A 302 8.29 -2.68 7.09
N LEU A 303 7.96 -2.09 8.24
CA LEU A 303 7.32 -0.77 8.34
C LEU A 303 7.94 0.05 9.48
N ALA A 304 8.15 1.34 9.23
CA ALA A 304 8.76 2.26 10.19
C ALA A 304 7.95 2.44 11.49
N GLY A 305 6.61 2.44 11.41
CA GLY A 305 5.73 2.54 12.57
C GLY A 305 5.93 1.42 13.58
N PRO A 306 5.81 0.14 13.19
CA PRO A 306 6.18 -1.02 14.01
C PRO A 306 7.61 -0.94 14.54
N ALA A 307 8.61 -0.67 13.68
CA ALA A 307 10.02 -0.61 14.07
C ALA A 307 10.29 0.39 15.21
N ASN A 308 9.73 1.59 15.14
CA ASN A 308 9.85 2.60 16.20
C ASN A 308 9.22 2.15 17.52
N LYS A 309 8.03 1.52 17.47
CA LYS A 309 7.35 0.97 18.65
C LYS A 309 8.16 -0.17 19.29
N GLN A 310 8.70 -1.06 18.44
CA GLN A 310 9.55 -2.16 18.86
C GLN A 310 10.83 -1.66 19.53
N GLY A 311 11.52 -0.67 18.94
CA GLY A 311 12.70 -0.04 19.54
C GLY A 311 12.41 0.52 20.93
N ARG A 312 11.27 1.17 21.12
CA ARG A 312 10.83 1.67 22.42
C ARG A 312 10.58 0.55 23.43
N ILE A 313 9.85 -0.51 23.04
CA ILE A 313 9.52 -1.66 23.90
C ILE A 313 10.79 -2.44 24.26
N ALA A 314 11.69 -2.68 23.30
CA ALA A 314 12.96 -3.32 23.55
C ALA A 314 13.79 -2.54 24.58
N ALA A 315 13.85 -1.21 24.45
CA ALA A 315 14.55 -0.35 25.42
C ALA A 315 13.94 -0.42 26.83
N ASP A 316 12.60 -0.39 26.93
CA ASP A 316 11.92 -0.55 28.22
C ASP A 316 12.31 -1.88 28.89
N ASN A 317 12.36 -2.98 28.13
CA ASN A 317 12.68 -4.31 28.63
C ASN A 317 14.18 -4.50 28.91
N MET A 318 15.06 -3.92 28.10
CA MET A 318 16.50 -3.87 28.37
C MET A 318 16.83 -3.15 29.70
N ALA A 319 16.02 -2.15 30.04
CA ALA A 319 16.13 -1.41 31.29
C ALA A 319 15.40 -2.09 32.48
N GLY A 320 14.96 -3.34 32.34
CA GLY A 320 14.30 -4.12 33.41
C GLY A 320 12.78 -4.01 33.42
N GLY A 321 12.15 -3.42 32.42
CA GLY A 321 10.70 -3.36 32.28
C GLY A 321 10.08 -4.68 31.81
N ALA A 322 8.75 -4.68 31.65
CA ALA A 322 7.95 -5.83 31.20
C ALA A 322 6.94 -5.42 30.12
N SER A 323 7.33 -4.52 29.22
CA SER A 323 6.49 -4.08 28.11
C SER A 323 6.28 -5.19 27.09
N VAL A 324 5.05 -5.32 26.55
CA VAL A 324 4.66 -6.38 25.62
C VAL A 324 4.41 -5.81 24.23
N TYR A 325 5.00 -6.42 23.20
CA TYR A 325 4.70 -6.16 21.79
C TYR A 325 3.64 -7.14 21.29
N ARG A 326 2.44 -6.64 21.02
CA ARG A 326 1.28 -7.46 20.63
C ARG A 326 1.16 -7.68 19.12
N GLY A 327 2.28 -7.74 18.42
CA GLY A 327 2.32 -7.93 16.97
C GLY A 327 1.81 -6.72 16.16
N THR A 328 1.74 -6.91 14.84
CA THR A 328 1.32 -5.86 13.91
C THR A 328 0.33 -6.38 12.87
N TYR A 329 -0.72 -5.60 12.59
CA TYR A 329 -1.67 -5.85 11.50
C TYR A 329 -1.16 -5.38 10.14
N GLY A 330 -0.05 -4.65 10.08
CA GLY A 330 0.53 -4.17 8.84
C GLY A 330 -0.27 -3.05 8.17
N ALA A 331 -0.83 -2.13 8.96
CA ALA A 331 -1.47 -0.95 8.40
C ALA A 331 -0.48 -0.15 7.54
N SER A 332 -0.81 0.06 6.29
CA SER A 332 0.04 0.70 5.30
C SER A 332 -0.76 1.61 4.38
N VAL A 333 -0.09 2.65 3.86
CA VAL A 333 -0.67 3.61 2.92
C VAL A 333 0.39 4.03 1.91
N VAL A 334 -0.02 4.25 0.67
CA VAL A 334 0.83 4.77 -0.41
C VAL A 334 0.03 5.73 -1.28
N LYS A 335 0.71 6.77 -1.76
CA LYS A 335 0.18 7.67 -2.79
C LYS A 335 0.67 7.21 -4.17
N VAL A 336 -0.21 7.22 -5.15
CA VAL A 336 0.09 6.96 -6.56
C VAL A 336 -0.71 7.93 -7.41
N GLY A 337 -0.05 8.89 -8.03
CA GLY A 337 -0.71 9.97 -8.76
C GLY A 337 -1.65 10.77 -7.86
N GLU A 338 -2.92 10.86 -8.25
CA GLU A 338 -3.97 11.50 -7.44
C GLU A 338 -4.64 10.52 -6.47
N LEU A 339 -4.31 9.22 -6.55
CA LEU A 339 -4.90 8.20 -5.71
C LEU A 339 -4.05 7.89 -4.47
N THR A 340 -4.73 7.49 -3.43
CA THR A 340 -4.16 6.89 -2.23
C THR A 340 -4.68 5.47 -2.11
N ALA A 341 -3.79 4.52 -1.84
CA ALA A 341 -4.14 3.14 -1.54
C ALA A 341 -3.70 2.80 -0.12
N ALA A 342 -4.56 2.14 0.64
CA ALA A 342 -4.25 1.69 1.99
C ALA A 342 -4.78 0.29 2.25
N GLY A 343 -4.08 -0.44 3.10
CA GLY A 343 -4.46 -1.78 3.49
C GLY A 343 -4.07 -2.11 4.93
N ILE A 344 -4.78 -3.06 5.52
CA ILE A 344 -4.51 -3.60 6.86
C ILE A 344 -4.96 -5.05 6.95
N GLY A 345 -4.23 -5.86 7.69
CA GLY A 345 -4.56 -7.26 7.93
C GLY A 345 -4.23 -8.17 6.75
N TRP A 346 -5.05 -9.20 6.57
CA TRP A 346 -4.86 -10.18 5.51
C TRP A 346 -5.58 -9.79 4.22
N THR A 347 -4.93 -10.08 3.09
CA THR A 347 -5.57 -10.02 1.77
C THR A 347 -6.38 -11.29 1.52
N GLU A 348 -7.29 -11.23 0.55
CA GLU A 348 -8.04 -12.41 0.10
C GLU A 348 -7.12 -13.50 -0.42
N ALA A 349 -6.09 -13.13 -1.19
CA ALA A 349 -5.07 -14.07 -1.68
C ALA A 349 -4.39 -14.82 -0.53
N ARG A 350 -4.05 -14.14 0.57
CA ARG A 350 -3.46 -14.76 1.75
C ARG A 350 -4.44 -15.68 2.49
N LEU A 351 -5.71 -15.30 2.60
CA LEU A 351 -6.77 -16.13 3.20
C LEU A 351 -7.00 -17.41 2.39
N ARG A 352 -7.07 -17.29 1.05
CA ARG A 352 -7.20 -18.44 0.14
C ARG A 352 -6.01 -19.41 0.25
N ALA A 353 -4.78 -18.89 0.24
CA ALA A 353 -3.58 -19.70 0.39
C ALA A 353 -3.54 -20.44 1.74
N ALA A 354 -4.02 -19.81 2.81
CA ALA A 354 -4.13 -20.42 4.14
C ALA A 354 -5.40 -21.26 4.34
N LYS A 355 -6.25 -21.39 3.32
CA LYS A 355 -7.54 -22.11 3.36
C LYS A 355 -8.43 -21.65 4.53
N ARG A 356 -8.42 -20.36 4.84
CA ARG A 356 -9.26 -19.77 5.88
C ARG A 356 -10.60 -19.34 5.29
N PRO A 357 -11.74 -19.78 5.83
CA PRO A 357 -13.05 -19.32 5.40
C PRO A 357 -13.20 -17.82 5.72
N TYR A 358 -13.82 -17.09 4.82
CA TYR A 358 -14.03 -15.65 4.96
C TYR A 358 -15.26 -15.21 4.16
N ARG A 359 -15.80 -14.07 4.56
CA ARG A 359 -16.76 -13.27 3.79
C ARG A 359 -16.05 -12.03 3.25
N LYS A 360 -16.50 -11.55 2.10
CA LYS A 360 -16.04 -10.30 1.49
C LYS A 360 -17.19 -9.40 1.08
N ILE A 361 -17.01 -8.12 1.29
CA ILE A 361 -17.91 -7.09 0.79
C ILE A 361 -17.12 -5.97 0.13
N TYR A 362 -17.76 -5.36 -0.88
CA TYR A 362 -17.26 -4.16 -1.55
C TYR A 362 -18.30 -3.06 -1.42
N ILE A 363 -17.84 -1.84 -1.14
CA ILE A 363 -18.66 -0.65 -1.16
C ILE A 363 -17.92 0.50 -1.85
N HIS A 364 -18.68 1.41 -2.45
CA HIS A 364 -18.14 2.58 -3.14
C HIS A 364 -18.79 3.88 -2.65
N PRO A 365 -18.63 4.24 -1.37
CA PRO A 365 -19.21 5.44 -0.81
C PRO A 365 -18.46 6.69 -1.28
N SER A 366 -19.08 7.86 -1.09
CA SER A 366 -18.41 9.15 -1.22
C SER A 366 -17.49 9.42 -0.02
N SER A 367 -16.35 10.05 -0.25
CA SER A 367 -15.40 10.46 0.79
C SER A 367 -15.96 11.54 1.73
N GLY A 368 -16.99 12.27 1.31
CA GLY A 368 -17.67 13.34 2.05
C GLY A 368 -19.13 13.45 1.65
N ALA A 369 -19.81 14.49 2.11
CA ALA A 369 -21.19 14.76 1.74
C ALA A 369 -21.30 15.04 0.24
N GLY A 370 -22.13 14.26 -0.49
CA GLY A 370 -22.21 14.31 -1.96
C GLY A 370 -22.64 15.70 -2.50
N TYR A 371 -23.33 16.49 -1.71
CA TYR A 371 -23.69 17.89 -2.05
C TYR A 371 -22.56 18.89 -1.83
N TYR A 372 -21.46 18.48 -1.18
CA TYR A 372 -20.32 19.36 -0.91
C TYR A 372 -19.25 19.20 -2.00
N PRO A 373 -18.71 20.33 -2.55
CA PRO A 373 -17.74 20.27 -3.62
C PRO A 373 -16.48 19.49 -3.27
N GLY A 374 -16.00 18.67 -4.20
CA GLY A 374 -14.77 17.91 -4.06
C GLY A 374 -14.90 16.63 -3.25
N ALA A 375 -16.11 16.13 -3.00
CA ALA A 375 -16.36 14.77 -2.59
C ALA A 375 -15.99 13.81 -3.73
N VAL A 376 -15.28 12.72 -3.43
CA VAL A 376 -14.81 11.73 -4.39
C VAL A 376 -15.19 10.33 -3.94
N ARG A 377 -15.31 9.40 -4.89
CA ARG A 377 -15.61 8.00 -4.58
C ARG A 377 -14.42 7.33 -3.89
N LEU A 378 -14.71 6.45 -2.94
CA LEU A 378 -13.80 5.50 -2.34
C LEU A 378 -14.16 4.10 -2.82
N ASN A 379 -13.15 3.27 -3.13
CA ASN A 379 -13.30 1.84 -3.32
C ASN A 379 -12.86 1.16 -2.03
N MET A 380 -13.75 0.43 -1.36
CA MET A 380 -13.48 -0.19 -0.07
C MET A 380 -13.83 -1.67 -0.10
N LYS A 381 -12.92 -2.51 0.36
CA LYS A 381 -13.09 -3.95 0.55
C LYS A 381 -12.92 -4.29 2.03
N LEU A 382 -13.79 -5.13 2.59
CA LEU A 382 -13.67 -5.68 3.93
C LEU A 382 -13.71 -7.20 3.86
N LEU A 383 -12.79 -7.84 4.58
CA LEU A 383 -12.69 -9.29 4.76
C LEU A 383 -12.94 -9.64 6.22
N PHE A 384 -13.89 -10.56 6.49
CA PHE A 384 -14.28 -10.91 7.85
C PHE A 384 -14.77 -12.34 7.97
N GLY A 385 -14.78 -12.88 9.18
CA GLY A 385 -15.29 -14.22 9.49
C GLY A 385 -16.80 -14.26 9.70
N ASP A 386 -17.36 -15.48 9.79
CA ASP A 386 -18.78 -15.70 10.10
C ASP A 386 -19.17 -15.18 11.49
N ASP A 387 -18.22 -15.06 12.40
CA ASP A 387 -18.38 -14.45 13.73
C ASP A 387 -18.18 -12.92 13.73
N GLY A 388 -18.01 -12.32 12.56
CA GLY A 388 -17.77 -10.90 12.37
C GLY A 388 -16.33 -10.44 12.64
N THR A 389 -15.38 -11.31 12.98
CA THR A 389 -13.97 -10.92 13.18
C THR A 389 -13.40 -10.32 11.90
N ILE A 390 -12.84 -9.12 11.98
CA ILE A 390 -12.23 -8.43 10.84
C ILE A 390 -10.86 -9.05 10.56
N PHE A 391 -10.68 -9.59 9.36
CA PHE A 391 -9.41 -10.18 8.91
C PHE A 391 -8.54 -9.18 8.16
N GLY A 392 -9.16 -8.27 7.42
CA GLY A 392 -8.45 -7.24 6.68
C GLY A 392 -9.36 -6.27 5.97
N ALA A 393 -8.80 -5.15 5.57
CA ALA A 393 -9.48 -4.13 4.77
C ALA A 393 -8.52 -3.48 3.77
N GLN A 394 -9.07 -3.04 2.64
CA GLN A 394 -8.35 -2.33 1.59
C GLN A 394 -9.20 -1.16 1.10
N ILE A 395 -8.56 -0.01 0.90
CA ILE A 395 -9.24 1.22 0.48
C ILE A 395 -8.40 1.90 -0.60
N VAL A 396 -9.04 2.31 -1.69
CA VAL A 396 -8.42 3.12 -2.75
C VAL A 396 -9.33 4.30 -3.09
N GLY A 397 -8.75 5.49 -3.19
CA GLY A 397 -9.47 6.71 -3.55
C GLY A 397 -8.58 7.96 -3.47
N ALA A 398 -9.11 9.10 -3.90
CA ALA A 398 -8.32 10.34 -3.94
C ALA A 398 -8.29 11.10 -2.60
N LYS A 399 -9.25 10.88 -1.69
CA LYS A 399 -9.34 11.60 -0.41
C LYS A 399 -9.87 10.74 0.72
N GLY A 400 -9.31 10.89 1.92
CA GLY A 400 -9.81 10.33 3.16
C GLY A 400 -9.67 8.81 3.30
N VAL A 401 -8.77 8.22 2.55
CA VAL A 401 -8.38 6.82 2.62
C VAL A 401 -7.66 6.54 3.94
N ASP A 402 -6.67 7.37 4.26
CA ASP A 402 -5.85 7.33 5.47
C ASP A 402 -6.69 7.35 6.75
N LYS A 403 -7.64 8.29 6.86
CA LYS A 403 -8.56 8.39 7.99
C LYS A 403 -9.33 7.07 8.21
N ARG A 404 -9.85 6.44 7.13
CA ARG A 404 -10.71 5.25 7.24
C ARG A 404 -9.93 4.00 7.54
N ILE A 405 -8.76 3.83 6.95
CA ILE A 405 -7.91 2.68 7.27
C ILE A 405 -7.42 2.74 8.72
N ASP A 406 -7.11 3.92 9.24
CA ASP A 406 -6.71 4.10 10.64
C ASP A 406 -7.86 3.81 11.60
N THR A 407 -9.10 4.20 11.26
CA THR A 407 -10.30 3.84 12.03
C THR A 407 -10.47 2.32 12.10
N ILE A 408 -10.31 1.62 10.97
CA ILE A 408 -10.39 0.15 10.91
C ILE A 408 -9.21 -0.47 11.70
N ALA A 409 -8.01 0.13 11.64
CA ALA A 409 -6.86 -0.34 12.40
C ALA A 409 -7.11 -0.30 13.93
N VAL A 410 -7.76 0.76 14.41
CA VAL A 410 -8.18 0.86 15.81
C VAL A 410 -9.24 -0.19 16.12
N ALA A 411 -10.24 -0.37 15.28
CA ALA A 411 -11.28 -1.39 15.45
C ALA A 411 -10.68 -2.80 15.55
N MET A 412 -9.78 -3.16 14.64
CA MET A 412 -9.08 -4.45 14.68
C MET A 412 -8.23 -4.60 15.96
N ARG A 413 -7.50 -3.57 16.36
CA ARG A 413 -6.63 -3.59 17.55
C ARG A 413 -7.44 -3.75 18.85
N THR A 414 -8.65 -3.21 18.91
CA THR A 414 -9.56 -3.31 20.06
C THR A 414 -10.48 -4.53 20.00
N GLY A 415 -10.43 -5.32 18.92
CA GLY A 415 -11.23 -6.54 18.76
C GLY A 415 -12.69 -6.30 18.37
N LEU A 416 -13.01 -5.12 17.84
CA LEU A 416 -14.36 -4.86 17.30
C LEU A 416 -14.65 -5.80 16.13
N LYS A 417 -15.90 -6.23 16.07
CA LYS A 417 -16.43 -7.04 14.97
C LYS A 417 -16.91 -6.14 13.81
N ALA A 418 -16.98 -6.70 12.61
CA ALA A 418 -17.39 -5.97 11.41
C ALA A 418 -18.72 -5.22 11.54
N PRO A 419 -19.82 -5.77 12.12
CA PRO A 419 -21.05 -5.01 12.36
C PRO A 419 -20.86 -3.80 13.27
N GLN A 420 -19.96 -3.88 14.27
CA GLN A 420 -19.72 -2.79 15.21
C GLN A 420 -19.04 -1.56 14.58
N LEU A 421 -18.50 -1.68 13.37
CA LEU A 421 -18.08 -0.52 12.60
C LEU A 421 -19.25 0.44 12.32
N GLY A 422 -20.48 -0.09 12.25
CA GLY A 422 -21.70 0.69 12.09
C GLY A 422 -22.08 1.53 13.30
N GLU A 423 -21.63 1.13 14.48
CA GLU A 423 -21.92 1.78 15.77
C GLU A 423 -20.94 2.92 16.11
N LEU A 424 -19.82 3.02 15.36
CA LEU A 424 -18.80 4.01 15.63
C LEU A 424 -19.34 5.44 15.44
N GLU A 425 -19.20 6.27 16.47
CA GLU A 425 -19.50 7.68 16.41
C GLU A 425 -18.28 8.42 15.84
N LEU A 426 -18.36 8.78 14.55
CA LEU A 426 -17.27 9.43 13.83
C LEU A 426 -17.60 10.88 13.56
N ALA A 427 -16.59 11.75 13.69
CA ALA A 427 -16.75 13.20 13.50
C ALA A 427 -17.22 13.53 12.07
N TYR A 428 -18.25 14.35 11.97
CA TYR A 428 -18.86 14.77 10.72
C TYR A 428 -18.96 16.29 10.61
N ALA A 429 -18.55 16.78 9.47
CA ALA A 429 -19.03 18.03 8.86
C ALA A 429 -18.84 17.88 7.34
N PRO A 430 -19.64 18.58 6.48
CA PRO A 430 -19.62 18.40 5.03
C PRO A 430 -18.25 18.38 4.36
N PRO A 431 -17.26 19.22 4.76
CA PRO A 431 -15.92 19.21 4.18
C PRO A 431 -15.10 17.93 4.45
N TYR A 432 -15.44 17.16 5.49
CA TYR A 432 -14.59 16.07 6.00
C TYR A 432 -15.19 14.68 5.82
N SER A 433 -16.51 14.55 5.85
CA SER A 433 -17.20 13.26 5.79
C SER A 433 -18.68 13.42 5.43
N SER A 434 -19.45 12.35 5.55
CA SER A 434 -20.92 12.32 5.56
C SER A 434 -21.41 11.89 6.94
N ALA A 435 -22.67 12.16 7.27
CA ALA A 435 -23.26 11.83 8.57
C ALA A 435 -23.18 10.32 8.90
N LYS A 436 -23.22 9.47 7.85
CA LYS A 436 -22.83 8.07 7.92
C LYS A 436 -21.46 7.96 7.21
N ASP A 437 -20.39 7.79 7.99
CA ASP A 437 -19.05 7.67 7.41
C ASP A 437 -18.94 6.37 6.58
N PRO A 438 -18.12 6.33 5.54
CA PRO A 438 -17.77 5.10 4.81
C PRO A 438 -17.50 3.88 5.68
N VAL A 439 -16.86 4.05 6.84
CA VAL A 439 -16.63 2.96 7.79
C VAL A 439 -17.93 2.44 8.41
N ASN A 440 -18.89 3.33 8.71
CA ASN A 440 -20.21 2.90 9.18
C ASN A 440 -20.95 2.07 8.13
N PHE A 441 -20.84 2.45 6.84
CA PHE A 441 -21.45 1.66 5.77
C PHE A 441 -20.87 0.24 5.67
N LEU A 442 -19.56 0.05 5.88
CA LEU A 442 -18.97 -1.29 5.97
C LEU A 442 -19.65 -2.10 7.07
N GLY A 443 -19.87 -1.51 8.25
CA GLY A 443 -20.55 -2.15 9.37
C GLY A 443 -21.99 -2.54 9.04
N PHE A 444 -22.77 -1.65 8.44
CA PHE A 444 -24.17 -1.93 8.07
C PHE A 444 -24.29 -3.03 7.02
N VAL A 445 -23.42 -3.04 6.01
CA VAL A 445 -23.41 -4.09 4.99
C VAL A 445 -22.98 -5.43 5.61
N ALA A 446 -21.94 -5.44 6.45
CA ALA A 446 -21.50 -6.64 7.14
C ALA A 446 -22.59 -7.22 8.05
N GLU A 447 -23.34 -6.38 8.79
CA GLU A 447 -24.47 -6.79 9.60
C GLU A 447 -25.56 -7.45 8.73
N ASN A 448 -25.94 -6.83 7.61
CA ASN A 448 -26.96 -7.38 6.71
C ASN A 448 -26.53 -8.76 6.17
N VAL A 449 -25.26 -8.94 5.86
CA VAL A 449 -24.71 -10.22 5.38
C VAL A 449 -24.72 -11.28 6.48
N LEU A 450 -24.22 -10.94 7.67
CA LEU A 450 -24.14 -11.90 8.79
C LEU A 450 -25.49 -12.30 9.35
N THR A 451 -26.47 -11.40 9.30
CA THR A 451 -27.85 -11.68 9.75
C THR A 451 -28.75 -12.29 8.65
N GLY A 452 -28.20 -12.54 7.45
CA GLY A 452 -28.97 -13.09 6.32
C GLY A 452 -30.02 -12.14 5.72
N LYS A 453 -30.01 -10.86 6.14
CA LYS A 453 -30.87 -9.82 5.55
C LYS A 453 -30.54 -9.57 4.09
N SER A 454 -29.25 -9.71 3.71
CA SER A 454 -28.78 -9.65 2.34
C SER A 454 -27.77 -10.76 2.05
N GLU A 455 -27.83 -11.33 0.86
CA GLU A 455 -26.82 -12.25 0.35
C GLU A 455 -26.06 -11.57 -0.78
N VAL A 456 -24.75 -11.39 -0.58
CA VAL A 456 -23.89 -10.71 -1.55
C VAL A 456 -23.02 -11.71 -2.31
N VAL A 457 -22.77 -11.40 -3.57
CA VAL A 457 -21.80 -12.09 -4.42
C VAL A 457 -20.82 -11.09 -5.03
N ALA A 458 -19.64 -11.54 -5.38
CA ALA A 458 -18.68 -10.74 -6.13
C ALA A 458 -18.57 -11.23 -7.58
N PRO A 459 -17.96 -10.47 -8.51
CA PRO A 459 -17.83 -10.87 -9.90
C PRO A 459 -17.15 -12.23 -10.10
N ASP A 460 -16.24 -12.63 -9.23
CA ASP A 460 -15.54 -13.93 -9.23
C ASP A 460 -16.31 -15.07 -8.52
N THR A 461 -17.48 -14.79 -7.97
CA THR A 461 -18.30 -15.76 -7.22
C THR A 461 -19.76 -15.75 -7.64
N LEU A 462 -20.04 -15.37 -8.88
CA LEU A 462 -21.40 -15.40 -9.42
C LEU A 462 -21.94 -16.83 -9.44
N PRO A 463 -23.20 -17.07 -9.00
CA PRO A 463 -23.83 -18.38 -9.14
C PRO A 463 -23.96 -18.77 -10.60
N GLU A 464 -23.66 -20.03 -10.91
CA GLU A 464 -23.78 -20.57 -12.28
C GLU A 464 -25.22 -20.43 -12.81
N GLY A 465 -25.38 -19.94 -14.04
CA GLY A 465 -26.67 -19.74 -14.70
C GLY A 465 -27.52 -18.60 -14.11
N ALA A 466 -27.01 -17.82 -13.16
CA ALA A 466 -27.73 -16.69 -12.62
C ALA A 466 -27.94 -15.58 -13.67
N GLN A 467 -29.15 -15.02 -13.68
CA GLN A 467 -29.49 -13.88 -14.54
C GLN A 467 -29.10 -12.57 -13.83
N ILE A 468 -28.26 -11.77 -14.48
CA ILE A 468 -27.99 -10.41 -14.00
C ILE A 468 -29.20 -9.52 -14.25
N LEU A 469 -29.66 -8.85 -13.19
CA LEU A 469 -30.74 -7.86 -13.24
C LEU A 469 -30.16 -6.48 -12.93
N ASP A 470 -29.93 -5.70 -13.97
CA ASP A 470 -29.44 -4.33 -13.83
C ASP A 470 -30.60 -3.39 -13.49
N VAL A 471 -30.56 -2.77 -12.32
CA VAL A 471 -31.61 -1.89 -11.82
C VAL A 471 -31.26 -0.40 -11.92
N ARG A 472 -30.27 -0.07 -12.76
CA ARG A 472 -29.91 1.30 -13.11
C ARG A 472 -30.93 1.92 -14.06
N GLU A 473 -30.84 3.24 -14.20
CA GLU A 473 -31.60 3.94 -15.24
C GLU A 473 -31.12 3.52 -16.63
N PRO A 474 -32.02 3.49 -17.66
CA PRO A 474 -31.61 3.10 -19.02
C PRO A 474 -30.39 3.85 -19.55
N ALA A 475 -30.29 5.14 -19.33
CA ALA A 475 -29.16 5.95 -19.75
C ALA A 475 -27.81 5.51 -19.11
N GLU A 476 -27.83 5.03 -17.87
CA GLU A 476 -26.63 4.45 -17.24
C GLU A 476 -26.25 3.11 -17.88
N ASN A 477 -27.25 2.34 -18.30
CA ASN A 477 -27.06 1.04 -18.92
C ASN A 477 -26.50 1.17 -20.36
N GLU A 478 -26.94 2.18 -21.11
CA GLU A 478 -26.41 2.52 -22.44
C GLU A 478 -24.92 2.89 -22.43
N MET A 479 -24.43 3.42 -21.32
CA MET A 479 -23.00 3.74 -21.13
C MET A 479 -22.13 2.52 -20.85
N GLY A 480 -22.72 1.33 -20.69
CA GLY A 480 -22.04 0.07 -20.42
C GLY A 480 -22.81 -0.78 -19.42
N THR A 481 -22.80 -2.10 -19.62
CA THR A 481 -23.50 -3.04 -18.76
C THR A 481 -22.78 -4.39 -18.70
N ILE A 482 -23.14 -5.21 -17.70
CA ILE A 482 -22.64 -6.58 -17.60
C ILE A 482 -23.24 -7.39 -18.75
N PRO A 483 -22.42 -8.13 -19.53
CA PRO A 483 -22.90 -8.93 -20.65
C PRO A 483 -24.04 -9.88 -20.25
N GLY A 484 -25.14 -9.85 -21.03
CA GLY A 484 -26.32 -10.67 -20.77
C GLY A 484 -27.25 -10.16 -19.66
N ALA A 485 -26.99 -8.99 -19.09
CA ALA A 485 -27.89 -8.38 -18.12
C ALA A 485 -29.23 -7.96 -18.76
N ILE A 486 -30.31 -8.14 -18.00
CA ILE A 486 -31.60 -7.53 -18.31
C ILE A 486 -31.73 -6.24 -17.51
N ASN A 487 -32.30 -5.20 -18.11
CA ASN A 487 -32.49 -3.92 -17.43
C ASN A 487 -33.95 -3.70 -17.03
N ILE A 488 -34.22 -3.61 -15.74
CA ILE A 488 -35.46 -3.12 -15.16
C ILE A 488 -35.10 -2.13 -14.06
N ARG A 489 -35.23 -0.83 -14.32
CA ARG A 489 -34.87 0.19 -13.32
C ARG A 489 -35.63 -0.02 -12.01
N LEU A 490 -34.97 0.32 -10.88
CA LEU A 490 -35.49 0.08 -9.53
C LEU A 490 -36.91 0.64 -9.32
N GLY A 491 -37.19 1.81 -9.91
CA GLY A 491 -38.50 2.46 -9.80
C GLY A 491 -39.67 1.64 -10.38
N ASP A 492 -39.40 0.87 -11.44
CA ASP A 492 -40.39 0.06 -12.13
C ASP A 492 -40.43 -1.40 -11.64
N LEU A 493 -39.45 -1.85 -10.88
CA LEU A 493 -39.27 -3.25 -10.53
C LEU A 493 -40.52 -3.86 -9.88
N ARG A 494 -41.15 -3.13 -8.96
CA ARG A 494 -42.35 -3.63 -8.26
C ARG A 494 -43.55 -3.90 -9.18
N SER A 495 -43.74 -3.07 -10.19
CA SER A 495 -44.84 -3.25 -11.17
C SER A 495 -44.52 -4.30 -12.24
N ARG A 496 -43.24 -4.63 -12.43
CA ARG A 496 -42.74 -5.55 -13.45
C ARG A 496 -42.26 -6.90 -12.89
N LEU A 497 -42.53 -7.19 -11.62
CA LEU A 497 -42.18 -8.49 -11.01
C LEU A 497 -42.74 -9.70 -11.75
N GLY A 498 -43.91 -9.56 -12.38
CA GLY A 498 -44.54 -10.62 -13.18
C GLY A 498 -43.78 -11.03 -14.45
N GLU A 499 -42.80 -10.22 -14.90
CA GLU A 499 -41.93 -10.53 -16.03
C GLU A 499 -40.75 -11.44 -15.63
N LEU A 500 -40.50 -11.60 -14.33
CA LEU A 500 -39.38 -12.37 -13.81
C LEU A 500 -39.78 -13.82 -13.54
N ASP A 501 -38.99 -14.76 -14.08
CA ASP A 501 -39.17 -16.19 -13.87
C ASP A 501 -38.77 -16.59 -12.44
N LYS A 502 -39.74 -17.10 -11.65
CA LYS A 502 -39.51 -17.55 -10.27
C LYS A 502 -38.55 -18.74 -10.14
N ALA A 503 -38.35 -19.50 -11.22
CA ALA A 503 -37.43 -20.62 -11.23
C ALA A 503 -35.97 -20.20 -11.37
N ARG A 504 -35.70 -18.94 -11.79
CA ARG A 504 -34.36 -18.42 -11.98
C ARG A 504 -33.76 -17.83 -10.71
N THR A 505 -32.44 -17.89 -10.64
CA THR A 505 -31.65 -17.14 -9.67
C THR A 505 -31.23 -15.79 -10.28
N TYR A 506 -31.42 -14.70 -9.56
CA TYR A 506 -31.09 -13.36 -10.01
C TYR A 506 -29.89 -12.81 -9.23
N VAL A 507 -29.03 -12.06 -9.92
CA VAL A 507 -28.02 -11.22 -9.27
C VAL A 507 -28.33 -9.77 -9.63
N THR A 508 -28.77 -9.00 -8.65
CA THR A 508 -29.12 -7.59 -8.84
C THR A 508 -27.86 -6.74 -8.91
N CYS A 509 -27.79 -5.85 -9.89
CA CYS A 509 -26.70 -4.93 -10.10
C CYS A 509 -27.19 -3.49 -10.19
N CYS A 510 -26.42 -2.55 -9.64
CA CYS A 510 -26.57 -1.13 -9.90
C CYS A 510 -25.17 -0.46 -9.97
N ALA A 511 -25.10 0.87 -9.93
CA ALA A 511 -23.81 1.56 -10.04
C ALA A 511 -22.81 1.18 -8.93
N VAL A 512 -23.26 1.14 -7.65
CA VAL A 512 -22.39 1.01 -6.47
C VAL A 512 -22.93 0.06 -5.38
N GLY A 513 -23.96 -0.75 -5.68
CA GLY A 513 -24.50 -1.79 -4.80
C GLY A 513 -25.76 -1.42 -4.01
N LEU A 514 -26.06 -0.13 -3.74
CA LEU A 514 -27.22 0.26 -2.91
C LEU A 514 -28.58 -0.06 -3.57
N ARG A 515 -28.82 0.39 -4.80
CA ARG A 515 -30.05 0.09 -5.53
C ARG A 515 -30.21 -1.43 -5.79
N GLY A 516 -29.05 -2.12 -6.01
CA GLY A 516 -29.02 -3.58 -6.11
C GLY A 516 -29.50 -4.25 -4.82
N TYR A 517 -29.03 -3.80 -3.66
CA TYR A 517 -29.51 -4.29 -2.36
C TYR A 517 -31.02 -4.09 -2.20
N LEU A 518 -31.57 -2.92 -2.54
CA LEU A 518 -33.00 -2.67 -2.47
C LEU A 518 -33.76 -3.60 -3.41
N ALA A 519 -33.26 -3.85 -4.61
CA ALA A 519 -33.85 -4.79 -5.57
C ALA A 519 -33.80 -6.23 -5.05
N GLU A 520 -32.68 -6.69 -4.51
CA GLU A 520 -32.56 -8.00 -3.86
C GLU A 520 -33.63 -8.20 -2.78
N ARG A 521 -33.82 -7.18 -1.92
CA ARG A 521 -34.87 -7.23 -0.87
C ARG A 521 -36.27 -7.30 -1.45
N ILE A 522 -36.56 -6.56 -2.54
CA ILE A 522 -37.85 -6.62 -3.23
C ILE A 522 -38.06 -8.04 -3.78
N LEU A 523 -37.08 -8.59 -4.49
CA LEU A 523 -37.19 -9.92 -5.11
C LEU A 523 -37.40 -11.02 -4.06
N LYS A 524 -36.58 -11.06 -3.01
CA LYS A 524 -36.66 -12.07 -1.95
C LYS A 524 -38.03 -12.05 -1.23
N GLN A 525 -38.54 -10.85 -0.93
CA GLN A 525 -39.85 -10.70 -0.28
C GLN A 525 -41.02 -11.07 -1.19
N ASN A 526 -40.81 -11.22 -2.51
CA ASN A 526 -41.76 -11.70 -3.48
C ASN A 526 -41.48 -13.15 -3.94
N GLY A 527 -40.67 -13.89 -3.18
CA GLY A 527 -40.42 -15.32 -3.39
C GLY A 527 -39.46 -15.65 -4.54
N LEU A 528 -38.67 -14.69 -5.03
CA LEU A 528 -37.63 -14.93 -6.01
C LEU A 528 -36.29 -15.13 -5.31
N LYS A 529 -35.45 -16.01 -5.85
CA LYS A 529 -34.08 -16.22 -5.39
C LYS A 529 -33.18 -15.12 -5.95
N ALA A 530 -32.62 -14.31 -5.07
CA ALA A 530 -31.81 -13.17 -5.49
C ALA A 530 -30.59 -12.95 -4.59
N TYR A 531 -29.51 -12.43 -5.20
CA TYR A 531 -28.30 -11.98 -4.58
C TYR A 531 -28.03 -10.53 -5.01
N ASN A 532 -27.29 -9.77 -4.19
CA ASN A 532 -26.79 -8.45 -4.59
C ASN A 532 -25.33 -8.54 -5.05
N LEU A 533 -25.02 -8.02 -6.24
CA LEU A 533 -23.62 -7.85 -6.66
C LEU A 533 -22.97 -6.80 -5.77
N SER A 534 -22.05 -7.24 -4.91
CA SER A 534 -21.37 -6.40 -3.93
C SER A 534 -20.62 -5.27 -4.63
N GLY A 535 -20.97 -4.01 -4.31
CA GLY A 535 -20.41 -2.83 -4.96
C GLY A 535 -20.87 -2.59 -6.41
N GLY A 536 -21.72 -3.46 -6.97
CA GLY A 536 -22.37 -3.29 -8.27
C GLY A 536 -21.41 -3.16 -9.46
N TRP A 537 -21.78 -2.34 -10.44
CA TRP A 537 -21.03 -2.08 -11.67
C TRP A 537 -19.61 -1.57 -11.40
N ALA A 538 -19.41 -0.72 -10.38
CA ALA A 538 -18.08 -0.22 -10.03
C ALA A 538 -17.13 -1.37 -9.63
N THR A 539 -17.60 -2.35 -8.86
CA THR A 539 -16.79 -3.54 -8.55
C THR A 539 -16.60 -4.42 -9.79
N TRP A 540 -17.63 -4.57 -10.63
CA TRP A 540 -17.49 -5.34 -11.88
C TRP A 540 -16.34 -4.82 -12.75
N LEU A 541 -16.24 -3.51 -12.94
CA LEU A 541 -15.14 -2.88 -13.72
C LEU A 541 -13.77 -3.12 -13.12
N MET A 542 -13.64 -3.21 -11.80
CA MET A 542 -12.36 -3.51 -11.15
C MET A 542 -11.87 -4.94 -11.44
N PHE A 543 -12.80 -5.88 -11.67
CA PHE A 543 -12.48 -7.26 -12.09
C PHE A 543 -12.31 -7.41 -13.61
N HIS A 544 -12.82 -6.47 -14.40
CA HIS A 544 -12.83 -6.53 -15.88
C HIS A 544 -12.29 -5.24 -16.49
N PRO A 545 -11.01 -4.92 -16.31
CA PRO A 545 -10.41 -3.65 -16.74
C PRO A 545 -10.47 -3.42 -18.27
N SER A 546 -10.49 -4.47 -19.08
CA SER A 546 -10.59 -4.37 -20.54
C SER A 546 -11.91 -3.76 -21.04
N HIS A 547 -12.97 -3.77 -20.24
CA HIS A 547 -14.22 -3.05 -20.55
C HIS A 547 -14.04 -1.52 -20.48
N VAL A 548 -13.12 -1.04 -19.65
CA VAL A 548 -12.80 0.40 -19.52
C VAL A 548 -12.03 0.88 -20.76
N ASP A 549 -11.08 0.07 -21.24
CA ASP A 549 -10.24 0.41 -22.40
C ASP A 549 -11.02 0.39 -23.72
N ALA A 550 -12.03 -0.48 -23.84
CA ALA A 550 -12.88 -0.56 -25.03
C ALA A 550 -13.82 0.66 -25.20
N GLU A 551 -14.23 1.29 -24.08
CA GLU A 551 -15.10 2.48 -24.10
C GLU A 551 -14.28 3.79 -24.29
N SER A 552 -12.98 3.77 -24.01
CA SER A 552 -12.08 4.94 -24.15
C SER A 552 -11.42 5.05 -25.52
N SER A 553 -11.56 4.07 -26.44
CA SER A 553 -11.10 4.20 -27.83
C SER A 553 -11.93 5.25 -28.56
N PRO A 554 -11.33 6.31 -29.12
CA PRO A 554 -12.08 7.26 -29.91
C PRO A 554 -12.66 6.52 -31.13
N ARG A 555 -13.99 6.47 -31.25
CA ARG A 555 -14.65 6.10 -32.51
C ARG A 555 -14.05 6.99 -33.58
N GLN A 556 -13.40 6.40 -34.60
CA GLN A 556 -12.99 7.10 -35.78
C GLN A 556 -14.23 7.76 -36.39
N GLU A 557 -14.41 9.05 -36.15
CA GLU A 557 -15.31 9.87 -36.94
C GLU A 557 -14.69 9.97 -38.34
N LYS A 558 -15.19 9.14 -39.26
CA LYS A 558 -15.03 9.36 -40.69
C LYS A 558 -15.73 10.67 -41.04
N GLY A 559 -14.95 11.54 -41.60
CA GLY A 559 -15.19 12.92 -41.96
C GLY A 559 -16.56 13.31 -42.44
N LEU A 560 -16.91 14.55 -42.17
CA LEU A 560 -17.44 15.49 -43.14
C LEU A 560 -17.38 16.91 -42.54
N PHE A 561 -17.01 17.84 -43.44
CA PHE A 561 -17.00 19.30 -43.32
C PHE A 561 -15.74 20.00 -42.81
N GLY A 562 -14.96 20.38 -43.83
CA GLY A 562 -14.05 21.50 -43.69
C GLY A 562 -14.79 22.83 -43.55
N HIS A 563 -14.29 23.66 -42.66
CA HIS A 563 -14.32 25.12 -42.83
C HIS A 563 -13.09 25.73 -42.16
N LYS A 564 -12.33 26.45 -42.98
CA LYS A 564 -11.25 27.34 -42.55
C LYS A 564 -11.81 28.45 -41.66
N CYS A 565 -11.16 28.77 -40.58
CA CYS A 565 -11.15 30.15 -40.09
C CYS A 565 -9.83 30.48 -39.36
N GLY A 566 -9.46 31.69 -39.53
CA GLY A 566 -8.16 32.31 -39.47
C GLY A 566 -7.45 32.40 -38.14
N SER A 567 -6.22 32.76 -38.28
CA SER A 567 -5.23 33.12 -37.29
C SER A 567 -5.71 34.20 -36.30
N ASP A 568 -5.52 33.96 -35.01
CA ASP A 568 -5.11 35.05 -34.11
C ASP A 568 -4.20 34.53 -33.01
N ARG A 569 -3.11 35.26 -32.79
CA ARG A 569 -2.07 35.00 -31.78
C ARG A 569 -2.46 35.66 -30.45
N GLY A 570 -2.37 34.93 -29.36
CA GLY A 570 -2.50 35.48 -28.04
C GLY A 570 -2.09 34.50 -26.95
N SER A 571 -0.89 34.67 -26.46
CA SER A 571 -0.29 34.38 -25.13
C SER A 571 -0.85 33.29 -24.23
N GLY A 572 -0.04 32.27 -23.99
CA GLY A 572 0.37 31.69 -22.73
C GLY A 572 -0.68 31.22 -21.72
N GLY A 573 -1.01 29.95 -21.74
CA GLY A 573 -1.73 29.29 -20.67
C GLY A 573 -1.78 27.79 -20.94
N SER A 574 -0.99 27.06 -20.19
CA SER A 574 -0.90 25.59 -20.25
C SER A 574 -2.29 24.96 -20.04
N LEU A 575 -2.90 24.53 -21.14
CA LEU A 575 -4.09 23.68 -21.14
C LEU A 575 -3.62 22.21 -21.15
N PHE A 576 -3.27 21.69 -19.98
CA PHE A 576 -3.14 20.26 -19.82
C PHE A 576 -4.53 19.65 -19.75
N VAL A 577 -4.79 18.79 -20.69
CA VAL A 577 -6.01 18.06 -21.00
C VAL A 577 -6.58 17.38 -19.73
N ARG A 578 -7.64 17.97 -19.17
CA ARG A 578 -8.57 17.26 -18.30
C ARG A 578 -9.44 16.34 -19.17
N ARG A 579 -8.96 15.17 -19.46
CA ARG A 579 -9.74 14.07 -20.01
C ARG A 579 -9.23 12.77 -19.40
N CYS A 580 -9.77 12.40 -18.27
CA CYS A 580 -9.91 11.00 -17.86
C CYS A 580 -10.84 10.95 -16.66
N PHE A 581 -11.84 10.09 -16.76
CA PHE A 581 -12.89 9.86 -15.74
C PHE A 581 -13.93 10.97 -15.56
N ALA A 582 -14.63 11.33 -16.62
CA ALA A 582 -16.00 11.81 -16.49
C ALA A 582 -16.89 10.63 -16.05
N TYR A 583 -16.73 10.15 -14.81
CA TYR A 583 -17.81 9.49 -14.14
C TYR A 583 -18.88 10.55 -13.91
N ALA A 584 -20.00 10.43 -14.60
CA ALA A 584 -21.14 11.29 -14.42
C ALA A 584 -21.41 11.42 -12.93
N ASP A 585 -21.37 12.64 -12.45
CA ASP A 585 -21.61 13.00 -11.05
C ASP A 585 -23.10 12.89 -10.78
N PHE A 586 -23.58 11.67 -10.51
CA PHE A 586 -24.95 11.40 -10.08
C PHE A 586 -25.06 11.58 -8.55
N SER A 587 -24.73 12.80 -8.09
CA SER A 587 -24.92 13.21 -6.69
C SER A 587 -26.37 13.55 -6.33
N THR A 588 -27.38 13.06 -7.07
CA THR A 588 -28.78 13.43 -6.86
C THR A 588 -29.63 12.38 -6.14
N GLU A 589 -29.07 11.54 -5.29
CA GLU A 589 -29.88 10.61 -4.46
C GLU A 589 -30.28 11.16 -3.06
N SER A 590 -30.07 12.45 -2.76
CA SER A 590 -30.44 13.00 -1.44
C SER A 590 -31.68 13.93 -1.41
N THR A 591 -32.49 14.03 -2.47
CA THR A 591 -33.60 14.97 -2.55
C THR A 591 -35.00 14.36 -2.42
N TRP A 592 -35.16 13.18 -1.83
CA TRP A 592 -36.50 12.55 -1.68
C TRP A 592 -37.09 12.60 -0.27
N LEU A 593 -36.87 13.66 0.47
CA LEU A 593 -37.58 13.90 1.74
C LEU A 593 -37.92 15.38 1.94
N GLN A 594 -38.62 16.03 0.99
CA GLN A 594 -39.40 17.24 1.26
C GLN A 594 -40.41 17.47 0.14
N ARG A 595 -41.60 16.89 0.27
CA ARG A 595 -42.83 17.51 -0.24
C ARG A 595 -43.76 17.69 0.93
N PRO A 596 -44.32 18.91 1.16
CA PRO A 596 -45.37 19.12 2.14
C PRO A 596 -46.67 18.48 1.63
N ARG A 597 -47.42 17.84 2.53
CA ARG A 597 -48.78 17.45 2.30
C ARG A 597 -49.65 18.73 2.22
N GLN A 598 -50.35 18.91 1.14
CA GLN A 598 -51.67 19.53 1.11
C GLN A 598 -52.73 18.43 1.01
#